data_598510014ce5f896a2cb3b3895d199b9
#
_entry.id   598510014ce5f896a2cb3b3895d199b9
#
_cell.length_a   1.000
_cell.length_b   1.000
_cell.length_c   1.000
_cell.angle_alpha   90.00
_cell.angle_beta   90.00
_cell.angle_gamma   90.00
#
_symmetry.space_group_name_H-M   'P 1'
#
loop_
_entity.id
_entity.type
_entity.pdbx_description
1 polymer ?
#
loop_
_entity_poly.entity_id
_entity_poly.type
_entity_poly.pdbx_seq_one_letter_code
_entity_poly.pdbx_strand_id
1 'polypeptide(L)'
;MNLALFMLTFMLSGLYATESYSQTVRISLNMKNSTVKEVLKKIENCSEFTFFYNDEIIDVDKRVTLNAEDLSISDILTTILPNCSYTISNKNIIITVKEAGVHQQGKIVTGVVRDVNGEPVVGANVSVKGTTNGTITDMDGKFTLEGVSADSKLSVSYIGYMAQEIVVGNKGAFEIVLKDDTQALEEVVVVGYAAQKKVNLTGSVASLNFTDEKLSRPVTTIAASLSGMAAGVNVMNTSSQPNAEGSSILIRGVGTMNDAGPLILVDGMEMSLNEVNPNDVASISILKDAASCAIYGNRGANGVILVTTKRGSDGKINVTYSGKFSYQTPAKLIRQVTDYADYMEFVNEGYLNTNQAAKFSQSTINEWREAANNPNATNVAGIPNYVTHPNTDWYDVVYDPKWMQEHTISLTGAEKRTNYAISGTYLNNPGLVIESGVKKYYLRSDIESRVTDFLTVGMRAWGYNADQDRNNLGDMWGLNMQKVTPGVYPYYDGKYGGIETNEEDGQAGNPLLNMSNSYGYYKQNKYCLLYTSDAADD
;
A
#
# COMPACT_ATOMS: atom_id res chain seq x y z
N MET A 1 47.60 23.24 5.62
CA MET A 1 47.62 23.75 4.23
C MET A 1 47.12 22.68 3.23
N ASN A 2 47.22 21.40 3.50
CA ASN A 2 46.81 20.35 2.53
C ASN A 2 45.30 19.97 2.54
N LEU A 3 44.57 20.25 3.62
CA LEU A 3 43.13 19.93 3.70
C LEU A 3 42.24 20.95 2.96
N ALA A 4 42.65 22.23 2.96
CA ALA A 4 41.97 23.30 2.24
C ALA A 4 42.14 23.16 0.73
N LEU A 5 43.30 22.67 0.25
CA LEU A 5 43.57 22.41 -1.16
C LEU A 5 42.74 21.19 -1.68
N PHE A 6 42.50 20.18 -0.82
CA PHE A 6 41.69 19.01 -1.14
C PHE A 6 40.18 19.34 -1.21
N MET A 7 39.69 20.24 -0.33
CA MET A 7 38.32 20.74 -0.42
C MET A 7 38.09 21.64 -1.62
N LEU A 8 39.09 22.43 -2.04
CA LEU A 8 38.97 23.30 -3.21
C LEU A 8 38.96 22.51 -4.53
N THR A 9 39.70 21.39 -4.59
CA THR A 9 39.67 20.48 -5.75
C THR A 9 38.37 19.67 -5.83
N PHE A 10 37.71 19.39 -4.72
CA PHE A 10 36.41 18.70 -4.69
C PHE A 10 35.24 19.64 -5.05
N MET A 11 35.34 20.94 -4.79
CA MET A 11 34.36 21.94 -5.23
C MET A 11 34.45 22.29 -6.72
N LEU A 12 35.60 22.09 -7.36
CA LEU A 12 35.78 22.39 -8.81
C LEU A 12 35.35 21.20 -9.71
N SER A 13 35.14 20.02 -9.19
CA SER A 13 34.68 18.84 -9.96
C SER A 13 33.15 18.77 -10.15
N GLY A 14 32.38 19.68 -9.58
CA GLY A 14 30.90 19.71 -9.63
C GLY A 14 30.28 20.56 -10.73
N LEU A 15 31.06 21.20 -11.63
CA LEU A 15 30.55 22.07 -12.69
C LEU A 15 30.75 21.45 -14.09
N TYR A 16 30.41 20.18 -14.27
CA TYR A 16 30.08 19.70 -15.59
C TYR A 16 28.55 19.83 -15.75
N ALA A 17 28.13 20.86 -16.46
CA ALA A 17 26.82 20.89 -17.08
C ALA A 17 26.74 19.62 -17.96
N THR A 18 25.95 18.65 -17.56
CA THR A 18 25.62 17.51 -18.41
C THR A 18 24.84 18.06 -19.58
N GLU A 19 25.49 18.18 -20.74
CA GLU A 19 24.80 18.43 -22.01
C GLU A 19 23.70 17.33 -22.09
N SER A 20 22.46 17.77 -22.30
CA SER A 20 21.33 16.86 -22.43
C SER A 20 21.64 15.89 -23.57
N TYR A 21 21.61 14.59 -23.34
CA TYR A 21 21.87 13.51 -24.29
C TYR A 21 21.14 13.71 -25.65
N SER A 22 20.02 14.41 -25.63
CA SER A 22 19.23 14.77 -26.84
C SER A 22 19.88 15.80 -27.76
N GLN A 23 20.84 16.58 -27.27
CA GLN A 23 21.58 17.55 -28.09
C GLN A 23 22.78 16.91 -28.81
N THR A 24 23.20 15.72 -28.33
CA THR A 24 24.33 15.00 -28.92
C THR A 24 23.91 14.02 -30.01
N VAL A 25 22.63 13.59 -30.04
CA VAL A 25 22.13 12.68 -31.09
C VAL A 25 21.74 13.45 -32.32
N ARG A 26 22.46 13.24 -33.42
CA ARG A 26 22.23 13.86 -34.73
C ARG A 26 21.65 12.84 -35.70
N ILE A 27 20.67 13.26 -36.47
CA ILE A 27 19.93 12.37 -37.39
C ILE A 27 19.88 13.01 -38.78
N SER A 28 20.09 12.19 -39.80
CA SER A 28 19.90 12.59 -41.20
C SER A 28 18.66 11.92 -41.75
N LEU A 29 17.63 12.71 -42.08
CA LEU A 29 16.35 12.25 -42.62
C LEU A 29 15.91 13.12 -43.80
N ASN A 30 15.53 12.47 -44.88
CA ASN A 30 14.95 13.15 -46.04
C ASN A 30 13.55 12.58 -46.28
N MET A 31 12.51 13.37 -45.96
CA MET A 31 11.12 12.99 -46.12
C MET A 31 10.35 14.11 -46.84
N LYS A 32 9.66 13.74 -47.93
CA LYS A 32 8.88 14.70 -48.75
C LYS A 32 7.40 14.41 -48.61
N ASN A 33 6.62 15.44 -48.26
CA ASN A 33 5.15 15.38 -48.15
C ASN A 33 4.64 14.27 -47.24
N SER A 34 5.34 14.01 -46.12
CA SER A 34 5.01 13.02 -45.12
C SER A 34 4.25 13.64 -43.94
N THR A 35 3.42 12.87 -43.23
CA THR A 35 2.74 13.38 -42.05
C THR A 35 3.73 13.54 -40.89
N VAL A 36 3.41 14.44 -39.95
CA VAL A 36 4.23 14.63 -38.72
C VAL A 36 4.34 13.29 -37.99
N LYS A 37 3.27 12.50 -37.91
CA LYS A 37 3.24 11.16 -37.31
C LYS A 37 4.24 10.20 -37.95
N GLU A 38 4.33 10.19 -39.28
CA GLU A 38 5.32 9.38 -40.01
C GLU A 38 6.76 9.84 -39.74
N VAL A 39 7.00 11.15 -39.63
CA VAL A 39 8.31 11.69 -39.28
C VAL A 39 8.72 11.28 -37.86
N LEU A 40 7.84 11.46 -36.87
CA LEU A 40 8.10 11.05 -35.48
C LEU A 40 8.39 9.55 -35.38
N LYS A 41 7.58 8.73 -36.05
CA LYS A 41 7.79 7.27 -36.09
C LYS A 41 9.10 6.86 -36.76
N LYS A 42 9.54 7.62 -37.76
CA LYS A 42 10.82 7.40 -38.41
C LYS A 42 11.99 7.74 -37.51
N ILE A 43 11.87 8.82 -36.71
CA ILE A 43 12.88 9.20 -35.71
C ILE A 43 12.95 8.11 -34.60
N GLU A 44 11.82 7.60 -34.11
CA GLU A 44 11.80 6.49 -33.14
C GLU A 44 12.54 5.26 -33.66
N ASN A 45 12.34 4.90 -34.93
CA ASN A 45 13.00 3.75 -35.56
C ASN A 45 14.50 3.95 -35.81
N CYS A 46 14.99 5.18 -35.84
CA CYS A 46 16.38 5.52 -36.09
C CYS A 46 17.13 5.99 -34.83
N SER A 47 16.45 6.09 -33.69
CA SER A 47 17.00 6.54 -32.43
C SER A 47 16.46 5.72 -31.25
N GLU A 48 16.96 5.98 -30.05
CA GLU A 48 16.46 5.35 -28.83
C GLU A 48 15.36 6.16 -28.14
N PHE A 49 14.82 7.19 -28.82
CA PHE A 49 13.80 8.07 -28.25
C PHE A 49 12.39 7.59 -28.58
N THR A 50 11.45 7.79 -27.62
CA THR A 50 10.02 7.53 -27.78
C THR A 50 9.25 8.83 -27.58
N PHE A 51 8.28 9.11 -28.46
CA PHE A 51 7.48 10.33 -28.40
C PHE A 51 6.12 10.07 -27.73
N PHE A 52 5.77 10.97 -26.80
CA PHE A 52 4.46 11.01 -26.14
C PHE A 52 3.76 12.32 -26.50
N TYR A 53 2.61 12.23 -27.11
CA TYR A 53 1.80 13.37 -27.53
C TYR A 53 0.30 13.00 -27.51
N ASN A 54 -0.56 14.01 -27.48
CA ASN A 54 -2.00 13.82 -27.58
C ASN A 54 -2.45 14.17 -29.00
N ASP A 55 -2.95 13.16 -29.74
CA ASP A 55 -3.40 13.28 -31.14
C ASP A 55 -4.60 14.25 -31.30
N GLU A 56 -5.37 14.51 -30.22
CA GLU A 56 -6.51 15.44 -30.26
C GLU A 56 -6.07 16.91 -30.18
N ILE A 57 -4.87 17.18 -29.68
CA ILE A 57 -4.37 18.52 -29.39
C ILE A 57 -3.28 18.94 -30.41
N ILE A 58 -2.51 17.99 -30.92
CA ILE A 58 -1.42 18.22 -31.88
C ILE A 58 -1.82 17.65 -33.23
N ASP A 59 -1.82 18.51 -34.25
CA ASP A 59 -2.12 18.12 -35.65
C ASP A 59 -0.99 17.24 -36.22
N VAL A 60 -1.06 15.96 -35.93
CA VAL A 60 -0.07 14.96 -36.36
C VAL A 60 -0.24 14.51 -37.81
N ASP A 61 -1.40 14.77 -38.42
CA ASP A 61 -1.70 14.47 -39.82
C ASP A 61 -1.23 15.58 -40.78
N LYS A 62 -0.80 16.71 -40.24
CA LYS A 62 -0.19 17.80 -41.03
C LYS A 62 0.98 17.26 -41.84
N ARG A 63 0.97 17.57 -43.14
CA ARG A 63 2.05 17.17 -44.06
C ARG A 63 3.21 18.15 -44.02
N VAL A 64 4.41 17.61 -43.85
CA VAL A 64 5.68 18.37 -43.80
C VAL A 64 6.68 17.77 -44.78
N THR A 65 7.59 18.62 -45.25
CA THR A 65 8.77 18.19 -46.00
C THR A 65 9.98 18.53 -45.17
N LEU A 66 10.74 17.51 -44.81
CA LEU A 66 11.92 17.61 -43.97
C LEU A 66 13.15 17.13 -44.74
N ASN A 67 14.14 18.00 -44.87
CA ASN A 67 15.48 17.65 -45.34
C ASN A 67 16.46 17.94 -44.19
N ALA A 68 16.69 16.98 -43.36
CA ALA A 68 17.60 17.09 -42.23
C ALA A 68 18.90 16.36 -42.56
N GLU A 69 19.99 17.09 -42.64
CA GLU A 69 21.35 16.55 -42.74
C GLU A 69 22.09 16.89 -41.44
N ASP A 70 22.40 15.89 -40.66
CA ASP A 70 23.12 16.00 -39.37
C ASP A 70 22.50 17.01 -38.39
N LEU A 71 21.14 17.00 -38.26
CA LEU A 71 20.40 17.88 -37.35
C LEU A 71 20.12 17.20 -36.00
N SER A 72 20.07 18.00 -34.95
CA SER A 72 19.63 17.51 -33.64
C SER A 72 18.12 17.21 -33.63
N ILE A 73 17.67 16.31 -32.79
CA ILE A 73 16.23 16.01 -32.62
C ILE A 73 15.45 17.28 -32.22
N SER A 74 16.07 18.13 -31.43
CA SER A 74 15.56 19.46 -31.04
C SER A 74 15.25 20.34 -32.21
N ASP A 75 16.17 20.45 -33.16
CA ASP A 75 16.04 21.30 -34.37
C ASP A 75 14.97 20.73 -35.31
N ILE A 76 14.91 19.39 -35.43
CA ILE A 76 13.91 18.74 -36.24
C ILE A 76 12.50 19.00 -35.67
N LEU A 77 12.30 18.80 -34.34
CA LEU A 77 11.01 19.03 -33.68
C LEU A 77 10.55 20.49 -33.79
N THR A 78 11.47 21.43 -33.63
CA THR A 78 11.17 22.88 -33.80
C THR A 78 10.75 23.19 -35.23
N THR A 79 11.31 22.52 -36.23
CA THR A 79 10.97 22.71 -37.64
C THR A 79 9.61 22.13 -38.01
N ILE A 80 9.28 20.94 -37.54
CA ILE A 80 8.01 20.23 -37.88
C ILE A 80 6.83 20.67 -37.03
N LEU A 81 7.08 21.10 -35.77
CA LEU A 81 6.08 21.49 -34.77
C LEU A 81 6.42 22.85 -34.12
N PRO A 82 6.42 23.98 -34.88
CA PRO A 82 6.84 25.28 -34.36
C PRO A 82 5.97 25.84 -33.23
N ASN A 83 4.72 25.39 -33.12
CA ASN A 83 3.77 25.82 -32.10
C ASN A 83 3.72 24.90 -30.87
N CYS A 84 4.64 23.94 -30.78
CA CYS A 84 4.71 23.01 -29.65
C CYS A 84 5.99 23.28 -28.83
N SER A 85 5.90 22.96 -27.56
CA SER A 85 7.05 22.82 -26.67
C SER A 85 7.27 21.32 -26.39
N TYR A 86 8.49 20.95 -26.07
CA TYR A 86 8.82 19.58 -25.75
C TYR A 86 9.72 19.53 -24.53
N THR A 87 9.51 18.48 -23.72
CA THR A 87 10.34 18.17 -22.56
C THR A 87 10.95 16.80 -22.75
N ILE A 88 12.28 16.71 -22.54
CA ILE A 88 13.02 15.47 -22.69
C ILE A 88 13.37 14.95 -21.30
N SER A 89 12.92 13.75 -21.00
CA SER A 89 13.23 13.05 -19.75
C SER A 89 13.75 11.66 -20.08
N ASN A 90 15.05 11.44 -19.88
CA ASN A 90 15.78 10.23 -20.31
C ASN A 90 15.63 10.00 -21.83
N LYS A 91 14.95 8.89 -22.22
CA LYS A 91 14.68 8.51 -23.62
C LYS A 91 13.27 8.90 -24.09
N ASN A 92 12.49 9.57 -23.26
CA ASN A 92 11.11 9.97 -23.55
C ASN A 92 11.03 11.46 -23.88
N ILE A 93 10.37 11.78 -24.98
CA ILE A 93 10.12 13.14 -25.44
C ILE A 93 8.61 13.40 -25.37
N ILE A 94 8.20 14.29 -24.47
CA ILE A 94 6.80 14.68 -24.29
C ILE A 94 6.57 15.98 -25.05
N ILE A 95 5.64 15.97 -26.02
CA ILE A 95 5.30 17.13 -26.84
C ILE A 95 3.98 17.72 -26.33
N THR A 96 3.98 19.05 -26.09
CA THR A 96 2.81 19.82 -25.65
C THR A 96 2.65 21.06 -26.55
N VAL A 97 1.44 21.56 -26.67
CA VAL A 97 1.20 22.82 -27.42
C VAL A 97 1.77 23.98 -26.61
N LYS A 98 2.51 24.89 -27.27
CA LYS A 98 2.80 26.21 -26.71
C LYS A 98 1.47 26.94 -26.55
N GLU A 99 1.04 27.17 -25.32
CA GLU A 99 -0.07 28.09 -25.08
C GLU A 99 0.30 29.43 -25.73
N ALA A 100 -0.47 29.82 -26.72
CA ALA A 100 -0.36 31.14 -27.30
C ALA A 100 -0.69 32.15 -26.20
N GLY A 101 0.33 32.74 -25.61
CA GLY A 101 0.15 33.79 -24.62
C GLY A 101 -0.67 34.91 -25.28
N VAL A 102 -1.94 34.96 -24.92
CA VAL A 102 -2.71 36.17 -25.09
C VAL A 102 -2.03 37.19 -24.17
N HIS A 103 -1.25 38.08 -24.71
CA HIS A 103 -0.75 39.27 -24.03
C HIS A 103 -1.94 40.19 -23.71
N GLN A 104 -2.75 39.77 -22.73
CA GLN A 104 -3.48 40.70 -21.92
C GLN A 104 -2.44 41.38 -21.02
N GLN A 105 -2.32 42.71 -21.10
CA GLN A 105 -1.44 43.49 -20.23
C GLN A 105 -1.74 43.10 -18.77
N GLY A 106 -0.93 42.18 -18.23
CA GLY A 106 -1.06 41.71 -16.88
C GLY A 106 -0.76 42.84 -15.90
N LYS A 107 -1.64 43.03 -14.95
CA LYS A 107 -1.47 43.99 -13.85
C LYS A 107 -0.35 43.57 -12.92
N ILE A 108 0.37 44.53 -12.37
CA ILE A 108 1.23 44.27 -11.20
C ILE A 108 0.32 44.27 -9.98
N VAL A 109 0.35 43.16 -9.23
CA VAL A 109 -0.39 42.97 -7.99
C VAL A 109 0.60 42.96 -6.84
N THR A 110 0.38 43.84 -5.87
CA THR A 110 1.17 43.91 -4.64
C THR A 110 0.33 43.63 -3.43
N GLY A 111 0.93 43.23 -2.34
CA GLY A 111 0.19 43.06 -1.10
C GLY A 111 1.08 42.76 0.10
N VAL A 112 0.44 42.66 1.26
CA VAL A 112 1.07 42.29 2.51
C VAL A 112 0.29 41.12 3.11
N VAL A 113 1.00 40.11 3.56
CA VAL A 113 0.45 38.95 4.26
C VAL A 113 0.78 39.07 5.75
N ARG A 114 -0.26 39.04 6.58
CA ARG A 114 -0.15 39.11 8.04
C ARG A 114 -0.87 37.93 8.70
N ASP A 115 -0.53 37.66 9.94
CA ASP A 115 -1.32 36.76 10.81
C ASP A 115 -2.50 37.47 11.50
N VAL A 116 -3.25 36.73 12.28
CA VAL A 116 -4.40 37.27 13.07
C VAL A 116 -3.99 38.29 14.15
N ASN A 117 -2.69 38.29 14.55
CA ASN A 117 -2.13 39.22 15.54
C ASN A 117 -1.57 40.50 14.86
N GLY A 118 -1.56 40.53 13.52
CA GLY A 118 -1.01 41.63 12.73
C GLY A 118 0.49 41.51 12.45
N GLU A 119 1.14 40.42 12.82
CA GLU A 119 2.56 40.17 12.51
C GLU A 119 2.75 39.77 11.04
N PRO A 120 3.86 40.23 10.36
CA PRO A 120 4.10 39.89 8.98
C PRO A 120 4.48 38.40 8.83
N VAL A 121 3.83 37.68 7.89
CA VAL A 121 4.15 36.30 7.58
C VAL A 121 5.25 36.27 6.51
N VAL A 122 6.47 35.96 6.93
CA VAL A 122 7.68 35.90 6.06
C VAL A 122 7.74 34.56 5.33
N GLY A 123 7.99 34.57 4.01
CA GLY A 123 8.14 33.32 3.25
C GLY A 123 6.82 32.65 2.85
N ALA A 124 5.68 33.34 3.00
CA ALA A 124 4.40 32.83 2.51
C ALA A 124 4.40 32.73 0.99
N ASN A 125 3.95 31.61 0.46
CA ASN A 125 3.83 31.38 -0.98
C ASN A 125 2.57 32.06 -1.51
N VAL A 126 2.72 32.94 -2.50
CA VAL A 126 1.64 33.64 -3.18
C VAL A 126 1.71 33.27 -4.66
N SER A 127 0.74 32.56 -5.18
CA SER A 127 0.71 32.09 -6.56
C SER A 127 -0.62 32.37 -7.25
N VAL A 128 -0.60 32.50 -8.57
CA VAL A 128 -1.81 32.59 -9.39
C VAL A 128 -2.31 31.16 -9.64
N LYS A 129 -3.51 30.85 -9.14
CA LYS A 129 -4.08 29.50 -9.22
C LYS A 129 -4.16 28.98 -10.65
N GLY A 130 -3.63 27.77 -10.87
CA GLY A 130 -3.60 27.12 -12.19
C GLY A 130 -2.46 27.55 -13.11
N THR A 131 -1.50 28.37 -12.62
CA THR A 131 -0.33 28.80 -13.37
C THR A 131 0.96 28.56 -12.58
N THR A 132 2.11 28.73 -13.23
CA THR A 132 3.43 28.70 -12.58
C THR A 132 3.87 30.08 -12.07
N ASN A 133 3.02 31.11 -12.19
CA ASN A 133 3.33 32.47 -11.75
C ASN A 133 3.13 32.58 -10.24
N GLY A 134 4.21 32.76 -9.48
CA GLY A 134 4.17 32.86 -8.02
C GLY A 134 5.42 33.54 -7.47
N THR A 135 5.30 33.99 -6.21
CA THR A 135 6.36 34.63 -5.43
C THR A 135 6.23 34.26 -3.97
N ILE A 136 7.22 34.61 -3.16
CA ILE A 136 7.19 34.49 -1.71
C ILE A 136 7.21 35.87 -1.06
N THR A 137 6.65 35.99 0.13
CA THR A 137 6.65 37.24 0.92
C THR A 137 8.04 37.52 1.51
N ASP A 138 8.40 38.80 1.56
CA ASP A 138 9.63 39.30 2.18
C ASP A 138 9.57 39.39 3.71
N MET A 139 10.60 40.00 4.35
CA MET A 139 10.70 40.18 5.81
C MET A 139 9.58 41.04 6.41
N ASP A 140 8.96 41.90 5.61
CA ASP A 140 7.83 42.74 6.01
C ASP A 140 6.47 42.09 5.65
N GLY A 141 6.48 40.84 5.15
CA GLY A 141 5.30 40.15 4.65
C GLY A 141 4.79 40.64 3.30
N LYS A 142 5.58 41.48 2.56
CA LYS A 142 5.16 42.06 1.28
C LYS A 142 5.45 41.11 0.14
N PHE A 143 4.61 41.19 -0.90
CA PHE A 143 4.80 40.44 -2.15
C PHE A 143 4.49 41.33 -3.36
N THR A 144 5.07 40.97 -4.49
CA THR A 144 4.79 41.59 -5.81
C THR A 144 4.68 40.47 -6.83
N LEU A 145 3.61 40.46 -7.60
CA LEU A 145 3.35 39.54 -8.71
C LEU A 145 3.07 40.38 -9.98
N GLU A 146 3.80 40.08 -11.05
CA GLU A 146 3.62 40.71 -12.34
C GLU A 146 2.81 39.82 -13.28
N GLY A 147 2.13 40.40 -14.26
CA GLY A 147 1.46 39.63 -15.31
C GLY A 147 0.15 38.95 -14.84
N VAL A 148 -0.52 39.48 -13.83
CA VAL A 148 -1.74 38.88 -13.25
C VAL A 148 -2.98 39.42 -13.96
N SER A 149 -3.85 38.50 -14.47
CA SER A 149 -5.15 38.86 -15.05
C SER A 149 -6.17 39.25 -14.00
N ALA A 150 -7.10 40.14 -14.33
CA ALA A 150 -8.18 40.55 -13.44
C ALA A 150 -9.10 39.38 -13.00
N ASP A 151 -9.27 38.36 -13.86
CA ASP A 151 -10.12 37.19 -13.58
C ASP A 151 -9.38 36.10 -12.79
N SER A 152 -8.09 36.29 -12.50
CA SER A 152 -7.28 35.34 -11.77
C SER A 152 -7.61 35.28 -10.28
N LYS A 153 -7.35 34.12 -9.67
CA LYS A 153 -7.38 33.93 -8.22
C LYS A 153 -5.96 33.80 -7.70
N LEU A 154 -5.62 34.54 -6.67
CA LEU A 154 -4.40 34.34 -5.90
C LEU A 154 -4.64 33.22 -4.87
N SER A 155 -3.73 32.29 -4.79
CA SER A 155 -3.65 31.29 -3.73
C SER A 155 -2.48 31.66 -2.81
N VAL A 156 -2.78 31.91 -1.54
CA VAL A 156 -1.79 32.26 -0.53
C VAL A 156 -1.73 31.14 0.50
N SER A 157 -0.54 30.59 0.73
CA SER A 157 -0.34 29.49 1.65
C SER A 157 0.97 29.62 2.42
N TYR A 158 0.95 29.20 3.67
CA TYR A 158 2.12 29.11 4.53
C TYR A 158 1.96 27.97 5.52
N ILE A 159 3.07 27.38 5.96
CA ILE A 159 3.05 26.25 6.92
C ILE A 159 2.47 26.74 8.25
N GLY A 160 1.42 26.06 8.73
CA GLY A 160 0.72 26.40 9.97
C GLY A 160 -0.46 27.38 9.80
N TYR A 161 -0.79 27.76 8.56
CA TYR A 161 -1.90 28.66 8.25
C TYR A 161 -2.86 28.05 7.23
N MET A 162 -4.13 28.38 7.34
CA MET A 162 -5.14 27.98 6.35
C MET A 162 -4.87 28.68 5.02
N ALA A 163 -4.77 27.90 3.95
CA ALA A 163 -4.61 28.46 2.60
C ALA A 163 -5.83 29.30 2.22
N GLN A 164 -5.62 30.50 1.67
CA GLN A 164 -6.67 31.44 1.30
C GLN A 164 -6.64 31.72 -0.21
N GLU A 165 -7.81 31.67 -0.85
CA GLU A 165 -7.99 32.07 -2.25
C GLU A 165 -8.67 33.43 -2.35
N ILE A 166 -8.09 34.33 -3.15
CA ILE A 166 -8.58 35.71 -3.29
C ILE A 166 -8.73 36.03 -4.78
N VAL A 167 -9.88 36.53 -5.19
CA VAL A 167 -10.11 36.99 -6.56
C VAL A 167 -9.45 38.35 -6.76
N VAL A 168 -8.63 38.49 -7.81
CA VAL A 168 -7.86 39.71 -8.09
C VAL A 168 -8.78 40.88 -8.44
N GLY A 169 -9.70 40.70 -9.36
CA GLY A 169 -10.61 41.75 -9.82
C GLY A 169 -9.87 43.00 -10.29
N ASN A 170 -10.41 44.17 -9.95
CA ASN A 170 -9.83 45.48 -10.30
C ASN A 170 -8.81 46.00 -9.29
N LYS A 171 -8.56 45.30 -8.19
CA LYS A 171 -7.64 45.73 -7.13
C LYS A 171 -6.20 45.46 -7.53
N GLY A 172 -5.29 46.37 -7.22
CA GLY A 172 -3.85 46.23 -7.42
C GLY A 172 -3.05 46.03 -6.13
N ALA A 173 -3.67 46.27 -4.96
CA ALA A 173 -3.04 46.04 -3.65
C ALA A 173 -3.96 45.23 -2.74
N PHE A 174 -3.35 44.29 -2.01
CA PHE A 174 -4.06 43.36 -1.14
C PHE A 174 -3.45 43.34 0.27
N GLU A 175 -4.31 43.36 1.27
CA GLU A 175 -3.96 43.02 2.64
C GLU A 175 -4.61 41.67 2.96
N ILE A 176 -3.78 40.68 3.25
CA ILE A 176 -4.18 39.28 3.40
C ILE A 176 -3.88 38.87 4.83
N VAL A 177 -4.91 38.50 5.57
CA VAL A 177 -4.74 37.96 6.92
C VAL A 177 -4.94 36.48 6.89
N LEU A 178 -3.85 35.73 7.11
CA LEU A 178 -3.90 34.29 7.23
C LEU A 178 -4.38 33.90 8.63
N LYS A 179 -5.31 32.97 8.68
CA LYS A 179 -5.75 32.36 9.92
C LYS A 179 -4.90 31.16 10.22
N ASP A 180 -4.56 30.96 11.49
CA ASP A 180 -3.86 29.78 11.92
C ASP A 180 -4.64 28.53 11.49
N ASP A 181 -3.95 27.57 10.89
CA ASP A 181 -4.52 26.27 10.61
C ASP A 181 -4.50 25.43 11.89
N THR A 182 -5.44 25.73 12.77
CA THR A 182 -5.61 25.00 14.03
C THR A 182 -5.96 23.52 13.82
N GLN A 183 -6.38 23.13 12.60
CA GLN A 183 -6.63 21.72 12.28
C GLN A 183 -5.34 20.96 11.93
N ALA A 184 -4.31 21.62 11.40
CA ALA A 184 -3.05 20.95 11.05
C ALA A 184 -2.10 20.74 12.24
N LEU A 185 -2.30 21.43 13.37
CA LEU A 185 -1.41 21.40 14.54
C LEU A 185 -1.96 20.67 15.76
N GLU A 186 -3.23 20.30 15.78
CA GLU A 186 -3.84 19.57 16.88
C GLU A 186 -3.90 18.06 16.62
N GLU A 187 -2.76 17.42 16.43
CA GLU A 187 -2.70 15.97 16.57
C GLU A 187 -2.93 15.64 18.05
N VAL A 188 -4.18 15.35 18.38
CA VAL A 188 -4.58 14.92 19.71
C VAL A 188 -4.28 13.43 19.83
N VAL A 189 -3.46 13.09 20.78
CA VAL A 189 -3.09 11.71 21.09
C VAL A 189 -3.81 11.31 22.37
N VAL A 190 -4.53 10.20 22.35
CA VAL A 190 -5.10 9.64 23.57
C VAL A 190 -3.97 9.02 24.38
N VAL A 191 -3.71 9.54 25.57
CA VAL A 191 -2.75 9.01 26.52
C VAL A 191 -3.49 8.74 27.83
N GLY A 192 -3.63 7.47 28.15
CA GLY A 192 -4.40 7.07 29.31
C GLY A 192 -5.91 7.27 29.13
N TYR A 193 -6.50 7.97 30.06
CA TYR A 193 -7.92 8.29 30.06
C TYR A 193 -8.22 9.70 29.52
N ALA A 194 -7.20 10.44 29.12
CA ALA A 194 -7.33 11.81 28.62
C ALA A 194 -6.73 11.99 27.23
N ALA A 195 -7.39 12.81 26.42
CA ALA A 195 -6.85 13.28 25.15
C ALA A 195 -5.90 14.45 25.40
N GLN A 196 -4.63 14.32 25.01
CA GLN A 196 -3.61 15.38 25.15
C GLN A 196 -3.05 15.76 23.78
N LYS A 197 -2.69 17.04 23.61
CA LYS A 197 -2.02 17.49 22.40
C LYS A 197 -0.64 16.82 22.31
N LYS A 198 -0.28 16.29 21.17
CA LYS A 198 1.01 15.61 20.92
C LYS A 198 2.21 16.47 21.34
N VAL A 199 2.11 17.78 21.14
CA VAL A 199 3.14 18.76 21.54
C VAL A 199 3.41 18.76 23.06
N ASN A 200 2.41 18.41 23.86
CA ASN A 200 2.52 18.40 25.33
C ASN A 200 3.03 17.06 25.87
N LEU A 201 3.28 16.07 25.00
CA LEU A 201 3.77 14.76 25.41
C LEU A 201 5.30 14.78 25.48
N THR A 202 5.85 14.66 26.65
CA THR A 202 7.30 14.53 26.89
C THR A 202 7.83 13.14 26.54
N GLY A 203 6.95 12.17 26.32
CA GLY A 203 7.27 10.78 26.05
C GLY A 203 7.36 10.42 24.57
N SER A 204 8.04 9.28 24.27
CA SER A 204 8.16 8.74 22.91
C SER A 204 6.86 8.06 22.48
N VAL A 205 5.93 8.83 21.93
CA VAL A 205 4.64 8.34 21.41
C VAL A 205 4.64 8.40 19.89
N ALA A 206 4.29 7.29 19.23
CA ALA A 206 3.98 7.29 17.81
C ALA A 206 2.47 7.28 17.62
N SER A 207 1.96 8.23 16.86
CA SER A 207 0.56 8.30 16.46
C SER A 207 0.42 8.00 14.96
N LEU A 208 -0.52 7.15 14.63
CA LEU A 208 -0.84 6.73 13.27
C LEU A 208 -2.31 7.02 13.01
N ASN A 209 -2.59 7.94 12.11
CA ASN A 209 -3.94 8.20 11.64
C ASN A 209 -4.29 7.23 10.51
N PHE A 210 -5.42 6.57 10.62
CA PHE A 210 -5.94 5.67 9.60
C PHE A 210 -6.79 6.47 8.62
N THR A 211 -6.15 6.90 7.52
CA THR A 211 -6.83 7.53 6.38
C THR A 211 -7.28 6.46 5.39
N ASP A 212 -8.24 6.80 4.53
CA ASP A 212 -8.72 5.88 3.49
C ASP A 212 -7.61 5.38 2.57
N GLU A 213 -6.59 6.19 2.32
CA GLU A 213 -5.41 5.81 1.54
C GLU A 213 -4.59 4.69 2.20
N LYS A 214 -4.41 4.73 3.52
CA LYS A 214 -3.73 3.67 4.28
C LYS A 214 -4.56 2.40 4.39
N LEU A 215 -5.89 2.53 4.40
CA LEU A 215 -6.84 1.42 4.40
C LEU A 215 -7.05 0.80 3.02
N SER A 216 -6.53 1.40 1.95
CA SER A 216 -6.61 0.86 0.59
C SER A 216 -5.81 -0.44 0.40
N ARG A 217 -4.84 -0.72 1.28
CA ARG A 217 -4.17 -2.02 1.30
C ARG A 217 -5.17 -3.11 1.72
N PRO A 218 -5.17 -4.26 1.04
CA PRO A 218 -6.04 -5.38 1.40
C PRO A 218 -5.50 -6.12 2.64
N VAL A 219 -5.43 -5.42 3.77
CA VAL A 219 -5.03 -6.01 5.06
C VAL A 219 -6.27 -6.44 5.82
N THR A 220 -6.25 -7.66 6.32
CA THR A 220 -7.36 -8.30 7.04
C THR A 220 -7.32 -8.06 8.54
N THR A 221 -6.18 -7.58 9.07
CA THR A 221 -5.99 -7.32 10.51
C THR A 221 -5.27 -5.99 10.74
N ILE A 222 -5.56 -5.36 11.88
CA ILE A 222 -4.85 -4.14 12.30
C ILE A 222 -3.36 -4.42 12.52
N ALA A 223 -3.02 -5.58 13.06
CA ALA A 223 -1.64 -5.98 13.27
C ALA A 223 -0.84 -5.97 11.97
N ALA A 224 -1.39 -6.55 10.89
CA ALA A 224 -0.76 -6.53 9.57
C ALA A 224 -0.61 -5.09 9.02
N SER A 225 -1.58 -4.21 9.30
CA SER A 225 -1.50 -2.81 8.87
C SER A 225 -0.43 -2.01 9.60
N LEU A 226 -0.08 -2.37 10.84
CA LEU A 226 0.96 -1.70 11.62
C LEU A 226 2.39 -2.01 11.14
N SER A 227 2.57 -3.08 10.38
CA SER A 227 3.89 -3.51 9.90
C SER A 227 4.57 -2.41 9.07
N GLY A 228 5.74 -1.96 9.51
CA GLY A 228 6.52 -0.91 8.85
C GLY A 228 5.99 0.53 9.00
N MET A 229 4.87 0.75 9.74
CA MET A 229 4.28 2.09 9.89
C MET A 229 4.81 2.88 11.11
N ALA A 230 5.36 2.21 12.11
CA ALA A 230 5.85 2.86 13.31
C ALA A 230 7.29 2.44 13.63
N ALA A 231 8.20 3.40 13.77
CA ALA A 231 9.57 3.12 14.16
C ALA A 231 9.63 2.46 15.54
N GLY A 232 10.41 1.39 15.69
CA GLY A 232 10.57 0.63 16.94
C GLY A 232 9.40 -0.31 17.26
N VAL A 233 8.48 -0.52 16.32
CA VAL A 233 7.44 -1.56 16.40
C VAL A 233 7.76 -2.64 15.38
N ASN A 234 7.95 -3.85 15.87
CA ASN A 234 8.18 -5.02 15.05
C ASN A 234 6.92 -5.90 15.07
N VAL A 235 6.38 -6.17 13.90
CA VAL A 235 5.22 -7.06 13.71
C VAL A 235 5.68 -8.26 12.91
N MET A 236 5.60 -9.42 13.53
CA MET A 236 5.92 -10.70 12.90
C MET A 236 4.64 -11.53 12.78
N ASN A 237 4.34 -11.94 11.57
CA ASN A 237 3.28 -12.91 11.32
C ASN A 237 3.91 -14.29 11.16
N THR A 238 3.51 -15.23 11.99
CA THR A 238 4.02 -16.61 11.95
C THR A 238 3.27 -17.48 10.95
N SER A 239 2.08 -17.04 10.54
CA SER A 239 1.23 -17.73 9.57
C SER A 239 0.53 -16.71 8.67
N SER A 240 0.20 -17.12 7.46
CA SER A 240 -0.69 -16.38 6.54
C SER A 240 -2.09 -16.99 6.48
N GLN A 241 -2.39 -17.97 7.33
CA GLN A 241 -3.70 -18.61 7.39
C GLN A 241 -4.74 -17.60 7.91
N PRO A 242 -5.86 -17.42 7.22
CA PRO A 242 -6.89 -16.47 7.63
C PRO A 242 -7.36 -16.70 9.08
N ASN A 243 -7.38 -15.63 9.88
CA ASN A 243 -7.71 -15.60 11.31
C ASN A 243 -6.78 -16.43 12.25
N ALA A 244 -5.67 -16.91 11.73
CA ALA A 244 -4.65 -17.62 12.51
C ALA A 244 -3.24 -17.10 12.18
N GLU A 245 -3.14 -15.80 11.88
CA GLU A 245 -1.89 -15.15 11.45
C GLU A 245 -0.80 -15.22 12.52
N GLY A 246 -1.16 -15.47 13.78
CA GLY A 246 -0.20 -15.56 14.89
C GLY A 246 0.66 -14.30 15.01
N SER A 247 0.05 -13.13 14.82
CA SER A 247 0.78 -11.86 14.84
C SER A 247 1.38 -11.60 16.21
N SER A 248 2.71 -11.56 16.28
CA SER A 248 3.46 -11.12 17.44
C SER A 248 3.88 -9.66 17.24
N ILE A 249 3.55 -8.80 18.18
CA ILE A 249 3.92 -7.39 18.17
C ILE A 249 4.90 -7.15 19.29
N LEU A 250 6.04 -6.58 18.96
CA LEU A 250 7.08 -6.23 19.92
C LEU A 250 7.39 -4.73 19.80
N ILE A 251 7.44 -4.05 20.93
CA ILE A 251 7.84 -2.64 21.02
C ILE A 251 9.26 -2.58 21.57
N ARG A 252 10.22 -2.06 20.76
CA ARG A 252 11.65 -1.95 21.09
C ARG A 252 12.35 -3.29 21.40
N GLY A 253 11.75 -4.41 20.97
CA GLY A 253 12.34 -5.75 21.14
C GLY A 253 11.83 -6.51 22.36
N VAL A 254 12.49 -7.62 22.68
CA VAL A 254 12.12 -8.51 23.77
C VAL A 254 12.81 -8.04 25.06
N GLY A 255 12.02 -7.60 26.04
CA GLY A 255 12.51 -7.13 27.34
C GLY A 255 12.31 -8.15 28.48
N THR A 256 11.66 -9.28 28.22
CA THR A 256 11.32 -10.31 29.23
C THR A 256 11.42 -11.70 28.63
N MET A 257 11.66 -12.68 29.50
CA MET A 257 11.64 -14.12 29.13
C MET A 257 10.20 -14.70 29.07
N ASN A 258 9.24 -13.94 29.58
CA ASN A 258 7.81 -14.29 29.52
C ASN A 258 7.15 -13.66 28.29
N ASP A 259 5.83 -13.43 28.35
CA ASP A 259 5.10 -12.72 27.31
C ASP A 259 5.65 -11.28 27.16
N ALA A 260 6.24 -11.00 26.01
CA ALA A 260 6.79 -9.70 25.65
C ALA A 260 5.80 -8.83 24.86
N GLY A 261 4.54 -9.28 24.68
CA GLY A 261 3.51 -8.54 23.98
C GLY A 261 3.13 -7.24 24.68
N PRO A 262 2.78 -6.18 23.94
CA PRO A 262 2.28 -4.93 24.49
C PRO A 262 0.85 -5.08 25.02
N LEU A 263 0.45 -4.24 25.96
CA LEU A 263 -0.94 -4.08 26.34
C LEU A 263 -1.71 -3.39 25.20
N ILE A 264 -2.79 -4.00 24.76
CA ILE A 264 -3.62 -3.45 23.67
C ILE A 264 -4.97 -3.01 24.25
N LEU A 265 -5.28 -1.74 24.05
CA LEU A 265 -6.54 -1.15 24.50
C LEU A 265 -7.27 -0.53 23.31
N VAL A 266 -8.51 -0.93 23.13
CA VAL A 266 -9.43 -0.38 22.10
C VAL A 266 -10.50 0.44 22.84
N ASP A 267 -10.48 1.75 22.64
CA ASP A 267 -11.31 2.71 23.38
C ASP A 267 -11.32 2.46 24.90
N GLY A 268 -10.15 2.09 25.45
CA GLY A 268 -9.97 1.83 26.87
C GLY A 268 -10.21 0.38 27.32
N MET A 269 -10.67 -0.51 26.44
CA MET A 269 -10.89 -1.91 26.74
C MET A 269 -9.79 -2.81 26.18
N GLU A 270 -9.34 -3.80 26.96
CA GLU A 270 -8.38 -4.78 26.51
C GLU A 270 -9.01 -5.75 25.51
N MET A 271 -8.49 -5.72 24.28
CA MET A 271 -8.96 -6.55 23.18
C MET A 271 -7.82 -6.96 22.26
N SER A 272 -7.99 -8.05 21.53
CA SER A 272 -7.07 -8.41 20.44
C SER A 272 -7.28 -7.51 19.22
N LEU A 273 -6.19 -7.11 18.55
CA LEU A 273 -6.28 -6.37 17.28
C LEU A 273 -6.99 -7.14 16.16
N ASN A 274 -7.06 -8.48 16.27
CA ASN A 274 -7.77 -9.32 15.30
C ASN A 274 -9.30 -9.27 15.43
N GLU A 275 -9.80 -8.76 16.57
CA GLU A 275 -11.22 -8.65 16.87
C GLU A 275 -11.81 -7.30 16.47
N VAL A 276 -10.96 -6.38 16.03
CA VAL A 276 -11.35 -5.02 15.64
C VAL A 276 -11.25 -4.88 14.14
N ASN A 277 -12.31 -4.32 13.54
CA ASN A 277 -12.28 -4.02 12.11
C ASN A 277 -11.37 -2.83 11.81
N PRO A 278 -10.38 -2.95 10.92
CA PRO A 278 -9.52 -1.84 10.52
C PRO A 278 -10.29 -0.61 10.01
N ASN A 279 -11.44 -0.79 9.36
CA ASN A 279 -12.26 0.31 8.84
C ASN A 279 -12.90 1.17 9.94
N ASP A 280 -13.06 0.63 11.16
CA ASP A 280 -13.61 1.36 12.30
C ASP A 280 -12.55 2.18 13.07
N VAL A 281 -11.26 1.99 12.75
CA VAL A 281 -10.17 2.68 13.44
C VAL A 281 -10.00 4.10 12.91
N ALA A 282 -9.91 5.06 13.82
CA ALA A 282 -9.56 6.45 13.53
C ALA A 282 -8.05 6.67 13.66
N SER A 283 -7.49 6.23 14.79
CA SER A 283 -6.06 6.40 15.06
C SER A 283 -5.52 5.29 15.98
N ILE A 284 -4.22 5.07 15.91
CA ILE A 284 -3.50 4.18 16.82
C ILE A 284 -2.34 4.96 17.43
N SER A 285 -2.31 5.00 18.76
CA SER A 285 -1.23 5.60 19.53
C SER A 285 -0.40 4.51 20.18
N ILE A 286 0.92 4.56 19.98
CA ILE A 286 1.85 3.56 20.51
C ILE A 286 2.77 4.22 21.52
N LEU A 287 2.59 3.86 22.79
CA LEU A 287 3.38 4.32 23.91
C LEU A 287 4.60 3.40 24.06
N LYS A 288 5.80 3.96 23.90
CA LYS A 288 7.04 3.16 23.80
C LYS A 288 7.97 3.32 24.98
N ASP A 289 7.71 4.26 25.87
CA ASP A 289 8.57 4.52 27.02
C ASP A 289 7.83 4.34 28.35
N ALA A 290 8.60 4.14 29.41
CA ALA A 290 8.08 3.90 30.74
C ALA A 290 7.25 5.07 31.30
N ALA A 291 7.62 6.31 30.96
CA ALA A 291 6.90 7.49 31.44
C ALA A 291 5.48 7.56 30.88
N SER A 292 5.32 7.35 29.55
CA SER A 292 4.02 7.32 28.90
C SER A 292 3.17 6.10 29.33
N CYS A 293 3.82 4.98 29.68
CA CYS A 293 3.15 3.75 30.08
C CYS A 293 2.84 3.68 31.59
N ALA A 294 3.35 4.62 32.41
CA ALA A 294 3.30 4.55 33.88
C ALA A 294 1.86 4.41 34.44
N ILE A 295 0.89 5.05 33.80
CA ILE A 295 -0.54 5.00 34.21
C ILE A 295 -1.15 3.59 34.09
N TYR A 296 -0.54 2.71 33.24
CA TYR A 296 -0.99 1.32 33.08
C TYR A 296 -0.27 0.35 34.01
N GLY A 297 0.62 0.88 34.86
CA GLY A 297 1.37 0.08 35.84
C GLY A 297 2.19 -1.02 35.21
N ASN A 298 2.29 -2.15 35.86
CA ASN A 298 3.08 -3.32 35.41
C ASN A 298 2.62 -3.86 34.03
N ARG A 299 1.35 -3.73 33.70
CA ARG A 299 0.80 -4.20 32.41
C ARG A 299 1.33 -3.42 31.22
N GLY A 300 1.77 -2.17 31.43
CA GLY A 300 2.36 -1.32 30.41
C GLY A 300 3.88 -1.51 30.23
N ALA A 301 4.51 -2.46 30.93
CA ALA A 301 5.98 -2.62 30.93
C ALA A 301 6.56 -2.91 29.55
N ASN A 302 5.84 -3.64 28.68
CA ASN A 302 6.24 -3.97 27.32
C ASN A 302 5.73 -2.96 26.27
N GLY A 303 5.21 -1.80 26.71
CA GLY A 303 4.57 -0.80 25.89
C GLY A 303 3.05 -0.96 25.82
N VAL A 304 2.37 0.06 25.29
CA VAL A 304 0.92 0.09 25.19
C VAL A 304 0.51 0.53 23.79
N ILE A 305 -0.45 -0.15 23.20
CA ILE A 305 -1.10 0.21 21.94
C ILE A 305 -2.52 0.65 22.25
N LEU A 306 -2.80 1.93 21.97
CA LEU A 306 -4.11 2.52 22.14
C LEU A 306 -4.77 2.66 20.76
N VAL A 307 -5.85 1.97 20.55
CA VAL A 307 -6.67 2.07 19.33
C VAL A 307 -7.88 2.94 19.66
N THR A 308 -8.01 4.02 18.90
CA THR A 308 -9.19 4.91 18.98
C THR A 308 -10.05 4.66 17.76
N THR A 309 -11.33 4.39 17.98
CA THR A 309 -12.27 4.15 16.89
C THR A 309 -12.92 5.44 16.38
N LYS A 310 -13.46 5.40 15.17
CA LYS A 310 -14.18 6.52 14.56
C LYS A 310 -15.41 6.87 15.39
N ARG A 311 -15.62 8.17 15.63
CA ARG A 311 -16.78 8.73 16.33
C ARG A 311 -17.61 9.60 15.39
N GLY A 312 -18.83 9.85 15.73
CA GLY A 312 -19.65 10.87 15.08
C GLY A 312 -19.05 12.25 15.29
N SER A 313 -18.98 13.05 14.23
CA SER A 313 -18.61 14.47 14.30
C SER A 313 -19.83 15.35 14.06
N ASP A 314 -19.78 16.59 14.53
CA ASP A 314 -20.85 17.57 14.34
C ASP A 314 -21.19 17.73 12.86
N GLY A 315 -22.48 17.64 12.54
CA GLY A 315 -22.96 17.81 11.18
C GLY A 315 -24.08 16.86 10.80
N LYS A 316 -24.30 16.77 9.49
CA LYS A 316 -25.34 15.90 8.91
C LYS A 316 -24.98 14.42 9.08
N ILE A 317 -26.00 13.58 9.15
CA ILE A 317 -25.85 12.12 9.08
C ILE A 317 -25.03 11.75 7.83
N ASN A 318 -23.96 11.02 8.05
CA ASN A 318 -23.11 10.50 7.00
C ASN A 318 -23.25 8.98 6.94
N VAL A 319 -23.67 8.46 5.78
CA VAL A 319 -23.76 7.03 5.50
C VAL A 319 -22.66 6.70 4.50
N THR A 320 -21.77 5.82 4.89
CA THR A 320 -20.66 5.38 4.02
C THR A 320 -20.76 3.89 3.78
N TYR A 321 -20.63 3.50 2.52
CA TYR A 321 -20.43 2.11 2.12
C TYR A 321 -19.03 1.95 1.52
N SER A 322 -18.30 0.93 1.97
CA SER A 322 -17.00 0.55 1.44
C SER A 322 -17.04 -0.92 1.03
N GLY A 323 -16.74 -1.19 -0.24
CA GLY A 323 -16.59 -2.55 -0.77
C GLY A 323 -15.15 -2.76 -1.23
N LYS A 324 -14.49 -3.83 -0.76
CA LYS A 324 -13.14 -4.22 -1.18
C LYS A 324 -13.17 -5.62 -1.77
N PHE A 325 -12.54 -5.77 -2.91
CA PHE A 325 -12.37 -7.05 -3.60
C PHE A 325 -10.89 -7.23 -3.90
N SER A 326 -10.34 -8.36 -3.50
CA SER A 326 -8.92 -8.66 -3.71
C SER A 326 -8.74 -10.07 -4.23
N TYR A 327 -8.07 -10.21 -5.36
CA TYR A 327 -7.65 -11.51 -5.85
C TYR A 327 -6.34 -11.90 -5.19
N GLN A 328 -6.36 -13.01 -4.47
CA GLN A 328 -5.23 -13.49 -3.69
C GLN A 328 -4.49 -14.58 -4.46
N THR A 329 -3.17 -14.46 -4.51
CA THR A 329 -2.27 -15.45 -5.09
C THR A 329 -1.06 -15.66 -4.18
N PRO A 330 -0.39 -16.82 -4.24
CA PRO A 330 0.87 -16.99 -3.53
C PRO A 330 1.90 -15.93 -3.97
N ALA A 331 2.53 -15.24 -3.02
CA ALA A 331 3.46 -14.16 -3.31
C ALA A 331 4.76 -14.66 -3.98
N LYS A 332 5.26 -15.80 -3.50
CA LYS A 332 6.45 -16.46 -4.04
C LYS A 332 6.42 -17.93 -3.66
N LEU A 333 6.57 -18.78 -4.64
CA LEU A 333 6.75 -20.22 -4.47
C LEU A 333 8.18 -20.60 -4.81
N ILE A 334 8.71 -21.61 -4.13
CA ILE A 334 10.00 -22.20 -4.46
C ILE A 334 9.79 -23.05 -5.72
N ARG A 335 10.64 -22.89 -6.71
CA ARG A 335 10.56 -23.70 -7.92
C ARG A 335 10.80 -25.17 -7.57
N GLN A 336 9.86 -26.02 -7.94
CA GLN A 336 9.93 -27.47 -7.76
C GLN A 336 10.12 -28.16 -9.11
N VAL A 337 10.65 -29.37 -9.05
CA VAL A 337 10.65 -30.28 -10.19
C VAL A 337 9.30 -30.96 -10.22
N THR A 338 8.52 -30.70 -11.25
CA THR A 338 7.15 -31.24 -11.41
C THR A 338 7.07 -32.42 -12.37
N ASP A 339 8.13 -32.67 -13.16
CA ASP A 339 8.26 -33.83 -14.00
C ASP A 339 9.03 -34.93 -13.25
N TYR A 340 8.42 -36.11 -13.13
CA TYR A 340 9.02 -37.20 -12.36
C TYR A 340 10.21 -37.87 -13.11
N ALA A 341 10.21 -37.86 -14.43
CA ALA A 341 11.37 -38.35 -15.20
C ALA A 341 12.61 -37.49 -14.95
N ASP A 342 12.43 -36.16 -14.94
CA ASP A 342 13.50 -35.22 -14.58
C ASP A 342 13.95 -35.41 -13.13
N TYR A 343 12.98 -35.61 -12.20
CA TYR A 343 13.29 -35.93 -10.80
C TYR A 343 14.16 -37.17 -10.69
N MET A 344 13.82 -38.27 -11.40
CA MET A 344 14.61 -39.51 -11.43
C MET A 344 16.03 -39.29 -11.97
N GLU A 345 16.20 -38.44 -12.99
CA GLU A 345 17.51 -38.07 -13.50
C GLU A 345 18.36 -37.32 -12.49
N PHE A 346 17.77 -36.32 -11.79
CA PHE A 346 18.49 -35.61 -10.73
C PHE A 346 18.88 -36.50 -9.56
N VAL A 347 18.02 -37.45 -9.18
CA VAL A 347 18.34 -38.44 -8.14
C VAL A 347 19.50 -39.33 -8.61
N ASN A 348 19.46 -39.84 -9.85
CA ASN A 348 20.52 -40.63 -10.42
C ASN A 348 21.86 -39.89 -10.45
N GLU A 349 21.85 -38.60 -10.84
CA GLU A 349 23.05 -37.77 -10.82
C GLU A 349 23.64 -37.67 -9.40
N GLY A 350 22.79 -37.49 -8.38
CA GLY A 350 23.20 -37.45 -6.96
C GLY A 350 23.87 -38.76 -6.53
N TYR A 351 23.31 -39.94 -6.92
CA TYR A 351 23.87 -41.25 -6.62
C TYR A 351 25.21 -41.44 -7.32
N LEU A 352 25.30 -41.12 -8.61
CA LEU A 352 26.55 -41.22 -9.37
C LEU A 352 27.66 -40.33 -8.82
N ASN A 353 27.32 -39.10 -8.39
CA ASN A 353 28.27 -38.17 -7.78
C ASN A 353 28.84 -38.67 -6.45
N THR A 354 28.14 -39.60 -5.79
CA THR A 354 28.59 -40.26 -4.53
C THR A 354 29.20 -41.64 -4.79
N ASN A 355 29.53 -41.97 -6.04
CA ASN A 355 30.06 -43.27 -6.49
C ASN A 355 29.11 -44.45 -6.20
N GLN A 356 27.81 -44.22 -6.20
CA GLN A 356 26.78 -45.25 -6.08
C GLN A 356 26.20 -45.55 -7.47
N ALA A 357 25.58 -46.71 -7.64
CA ALA A 357 24.87 -47.04 -8.87
C ALA A 357 23.61 -46.13 -9.03
N ALA A 358 23.25 -45.85 -10.28
CA ALA A 358 22.01 -45.14 -10.57
C ALA A 358 20.80 -45.87 -9.94
N LYS A 359 19.92 -45.14 -9.28
CA LYS A 359 18.73 -45.67 -8.59
C LYS A 359 17.66 -46.12 -9.58
N PHE A 360 17.41 -45.30 -10.59
CA PHE A 360 16.41 -45.55 -11.61
C PHE A 360 17.03 -45.97 -12.95
N SER A 361 16.41 -46.96 -13.59
CA SER A 361 16.88 -47.42 -14.92
C SER A 361 16.47 -46.41 -16.00
N GLN A 362 17.25 -46.35 -17.09
CA GLN A 362 16.90 -45.49 -18.21
C GLN A 362 15.60 -45.92 -18.89
N SER A 363 15.26 -47.21 -18.85
CA SER A 363 13.97 -47.71 -19.36
C SER A 363 12.79 -47.16 -18.57
N THR A 364 12.88 -47.12 -17.24
CA THR A 364 11.85 -46.53 -16.34
C THR A 364 11.68 -45.03 -16.62
N ILE A 365 12.77 -44.29 -16.72
CA ILE A 365 12.72 -42.86 -17.03
C ILE A 365 12.04 -42.60 -18.38
N ASN A 366 12.36 -43.41 -19.41
CA ASN A 366 11.74 -43.27 -20.72
C ASN A 366 10.26 -43.64 -20.73
N GLU A 367 9.84 -44.63 -19.93
CA GLU A 367 8.43 -45.01 -19.73
C GLU A 367 7.63 -43.86 -19.17
N TRP A 368 8.13 -43.18 -18.13
CA TRP A 368 7.48 -42.03 -17.55
C TRP A 368 7.39 -40.86 -18.53
N ARG A 369 8.42 -40.59 -19.32
CA ARG A 369 8.39 -39.55 -20.37
C ARG A 369 7.38 -39.87 -21.48
N GLU A 370 7.25 -41.13 -21.88
CA GLU A 370 6.24 -41.54 -22.86
C GLU A 370 4.82 -41.40 -22.29
N ALA A 371 4.60 -41.82 -21.04
CA ALA A 371 3.33 -41.70 -20.37
C ALA A 371 2.92 -40.22 -20.19
N ALA A 372 3.87 -39.34 -19.92
CA ALA A 372 3.62 -37.88 -19.79
C ALA A 372 3.10 -37.26 -21.10
N ASN A 373 3.50 -37.75 -22.26
CA ASN A 373 3.00 -37.30 -23.57
C ASN A 373 1.53 -37.68 -23.80
N ASN A 374 1.01 -38.68 -23.09
CA ASN A 374 -0.34 -39.22 -23.25
C ASN A 374 -1.01 -39.43 -21.87
N PRO A 375 -1.25 -38.37 -21.06
CA PRO A 375 -1.67 -38.50 -19.68
C PRO A 375 -3.05 -39.18 -19.51
N ASN A 376 -3.92 -39.09 -20.50
CA ASN A 376 -5.26 -39.70 -20.49
C ASN A 376 -5.31 -41.12 -21.09
N ALA A 377 -4.22 -41.64 -21.63
CA ALA A 377 -4.17 -43.04 -22.09
C ALA A 377 -4.30 -43.96 -20.88
N THR A 378 -5.07 -45.04 -21.05
CA THR A 378 -5.36 -45.98 -19.96
C THR A 378 -4.56 -47.28 -20.15
N ASN A 379 -4.14 -47.86 -19.03
CA ASN A 379 -3.57 -49.21 -19.00
C ASN A 379 -4.66 -50.29 -19.18
N VAL A 380 -4.27 -51.55 -19.13
CA VAL A 380 -5.18 -52.70 -19.29
C VAL A 380 -6.29 -52.73 -18.23
N ALA A 381 -6.08 -52.13 -17.06
CA ALA A 381 -7.06 -52.04 -16.00
C ALA A 381 -7.97 -50.78 -16.12
N GLY A 382 -7.81 -50.00 -17.18
CA GLY A 382 -8.57 -48.76 -17.42
C GLY A 382 -8.10 -47.57 -16.58
N ILE A 383 -6.93 -47.68 -15.91
CA ILE A 383 -6.37 -46.58 -15.09
C ILE A 383 -5.56 -45.65 -15.98
N PRO A 384 -5.82 -44.33 -15.95
CA PRO A 384 -5.10 -43.39 -16.83
C PRO A 384 -3.65 -43.16 -16.40
N ASN A 385 -2.81 -42.74 -17.34
CA ASN A 385 -1.38 -42.51 -17.12
C ASN A 385 -1.11 -41.43 -16.07
N TYR A 386 -1.96 -40.39 -15.95
CA TYR A 386 -1.78 -39.37 -14.89
C TYR A 386 -1.94 -39.94 -13.46
N VAL A 387 -2.43 -41.18 -13.31
CA VAL A 387 -2.51 -41.89 -12.02
C VAL A 387 -1.37 -42.90 -11.89
N THR A 388 -1.05 -43.64 -12.97
CA THR A 388 0.02 -44.67 -12.96
C THR A 388 1.41 -44.07 -13.09
N HIS A 389 1.55 -42.97 -13.82
CA HIS A 389 2.79 -42.23 -14.08
C HIS A 389 2.56 -40.74 -13.86
N PRO A 390 2.23 -40.29 -12.62
CA PRO A 390 1.87 -38.93 -12.35
C PRO A 390 3.06 -37.98 -12.44
N ASN A 391 2.78 -36.77 -12.93
CA ASN A 391 3.64 -35.58 -12.87
C ASN A 391 2.92 -34.49 -12.12
N THR A 392 2.89 -34.63 -10.80
CA THR A 392 2.07 -33.78 -9.94
C THR A 392 2.80 -32.49 -9.59
N ASP A 393 2.21 -31.35 -9.94
CA ASP A 393 2.56 -30.07 -9.33
C ASP A 393 1.77 -29.91 -8.02
N TRP A 394 2.45 -30.14 -6.90
CA TRP A 394 1.81 -30.07 -5.59
C TRP A 394 1.39 -28.66 -5.22
N TYR A 395 2.00 -27.61 -5.80
CA TYR A 395 1.53 -26.24 -5.57
C TYR A 395 0.18 -26.00 -6.25
N ASP A 396 0.01 -26.46 -7.48
CA ASP A 396 -1.27 -26.35 -8.18
C ASP A 396 -2.39 -27.17 -7.51
N VAL A 397 -2.03 -28.30 -6.88
CA VAL A 397 -2.99 -29.14 -6.16
C VAL A 397 -3.46 -28.49 -4.85
N VAL A 398 -2.56 -27.83 -4.12
CA VAL A 398 -2.82 -27.36 -2.75
C VAL A 398 -3.22 -25.90 -2.71
N TYR A 399 -2.68 -25.06 -3.60
CA TYR A 399 -3.00 -23.64 -3.65
C TYR A 399 -4.10 -23.36 -4.68
N ASP A 400 -5.13 -22.69 -4.22
CA ASP A 400 -6.28 -22.29 -5.01
C ASP A 400 -6.46 -20.77 -4.89
N PRO A 401 -5.98 -19.98 -5.87
CA PRO A 401 -6.14 -18.54 -5.89
C PRO A 401 -7.61 -18.12 -5.86
N LYS A 402 -7.99 -17.25 -4.92
CA LYS A 402 -9.39 -16.91 -4.64
C LYS A 402 -9.63 -15.42 -4.46
N TRP A 403 -10.88 -15.03 -4.61
CA TRP A 403 -11.34 -13.68 -4.34
C TRP A 403 -11.73 -13.52 -2.86
N MET A 404 -11.07 -12.58 -2.20
CA MET A 404 -11.50 -12.04 -0.92
C MET A 404 -12.45 -10.88 -1.17
N GLN A 405 -13.49 -10.76 -0.33
CA GLN A 405 -14.42 -9.63 -0.36
C GLN A 405 -14.71 -9.11 1.04
N GLU A 406 -14.77 -7.80 1.16
CA GLU A 406 -15.14 -7.10 2.39
C GLU A 406 -16.17 -6.03 2.08
N HIS A 407 -17.24 -5.98 2.86
CA HIS A 407 -18.31 -5.01 2.74
C HIS A 407 -18.54 -4.36 4.09
N THR A 408 -18.36 -3.05 4.17
CA THR A 408 -18.58 -2.26 5.37
C THR A 408 -19.62 -1.19 5.09
N ILE A 409 -20.62 -1.10 5.95
CA ILE A 409 -21.55 0.00 6.00
C ILE A 409 -21.37 0.73 7.32
N SER A 410 -21.27 2.04 7.30
CA SER A 410 -21.15 2.86 8.50
C SER A 410 -22.09 4.06 8.45
N LEU A 411 -22.66 4.37 9.60
CA LEU A 411 -23.52 5.50 9.86
C LEU A 411 -22.87 6.32 10.97
N THR A 412 -22.51 7.57 10.70
CA THR A 412 -21.92 8.48 11.67
C THR A 412 -22.66 9.81 11.66
N GLY A 413 -22.76 10.44 12.82
CA GLY A 413 -23.37 11.76 12.93
C GLY A 413 -23.35 12.28 14.35
N ALA A 414 -23.68 13.55 14.46
CA ALA A 414 -23.93 14.18 15.75
C ALA A 414 -25.10 15.14 15.63
N GLU A 415 -25.92 15.16 16.62
CA GLU A 415 -27.02 16.12 16.73
C GLU A 415 -27.05 16.74 18.13
N LYS A 416 -26.87 18.06 18.20
CA LYS A 416 -26.91 18.88 19.44
C LYS A 416 -25.96 18.33 20.51
N ARG A 417 -26.41 17.33 21.28
CA ARG A 417 -25.70 16.79 22.44
C ARG A 417 -25.38 15.29 22.31
N THR A 418 -25.71 14.68 21.18
CA THR A 418 -25.54 13.23 21.01
C THR A 418 -24.73 12.94 19.78
N ASN A 419 -23.62 12.23 19.96
CA ASN A 419 -22.77 11.69 18.90
C ASN A 419 -23.05 10.20 18.75
N TYR A 420 -23.08 9.71 17.52
CA TYR A 420 -23.26 8.29 17.25
C TYR A 420 -22.42 7.81 16.09
N ALA A 421 -21.95 6.58 16.20
CA ALA A 421 -21.27 5.85 15.14
C ALA A 421 -21.72 4.39 15.19
N ILE A 422 -22.29 3.90 14.10
CA ILE A 422 -22.76 2.52 13.96
C ILE A 422 -22.10 1.96 12.70
N SER A 423 -21.51 0.78 12.79
CA SER A 423 -20.91 0.09 11.64
C SER A 423 -21.24 -1.39 11.64
N GLY A 424 -21.37 -1.95 10.44
CA GLY A 424 -21.50 -3.36 10.19
C GLY A 424 -20.57 -3.79 9.07
N THR A 425 -19.80 -4.87 9.28
CA THR A 425 -18.86 -5.38 8.28
C THR A 425 -19.04 -6.88 8.10
N TYR A 426 -19.04 -7.29 6.86
CA TYR A 426 -18.90 -8.67 6.42
C TYR A 426 -17.59 -8.83 5.68
N LEU A 427 -16.77 -9.78 6.11
CA LEU A 427 -15.53 -10.19 5.47
C LEU A 427 -15.62 -11.67 5.11
N ASN A 428 -15.38 -12.00 3.84
CA ASN A 428 -15.14 -13.36 3.39
C ASN A 428 -13.70 -13.43 2.84
N ASN A 429 -12.84 -14.07 3.59
CA ASN A 429 -11.44 -14.27 3.24
C ASN A 429 -11.16 -15.78 3.09
N PRO A 430 -11.38 -16.34 1.89
CA PRO A 430 -11.00 -17.71 1.61
C PRO A 430 -9.47 -17.82 1.64
N GLY A 431 -8.95 -18.87 2.30
CA GLY A 431 -7.51 -19.13 2.29
C GLY A 431 -7.02 -19.56 0.92
N LEU A 432 -5.74 -19.34 0.66
CA LEU A 432 -5.08 -19.84 -0.56
C LEU A 432 -4.91 -21.35 -0.56
N VAL A 433 -4.80 -21.95 0.60
CA VAL A 433 -4.76 -23.41 0.76
C VAL A 433 -6.19 -23.92 0.76
N ILE A 434 -6.43 -25.02 0.03
CA ILE A 434 -7.74 -25.66 0.00
C ILE A 434 -8.23 -25.97 1.41
N GLU A 435 -9.54 -25.99 1.64
CA GLU A 435 -10.17 -26.24 2.95
C GLU A 435 -9.74 -25.26 4.05
N SER A 436 -9.33 -24.05 3.68
CA SER A 436 -9.03 -22.99 4.63
C SER A 436 -9.78 -21.70 4.28
N GLY A 437 -10.09 -20.92 5.31
CA GLY A 437 -10.76 -19.64 5.11
C GLY A 437 -11.46 -19.12 6.35
N VAL A 438 -11.94 -17.89 6.29
CA VAL A 438 -12.72 -17.29 7.37
C VAL A 438 -13.80 -16.37 6.83
N LYS A 439 -14.97 -16.44 7.45
CA LYS A 439 -16.05 -15.46 7.33
C LYS A 439 -16.16 -14.72 8.64
N LYS A 440 -16.06 -13.39 8.60
CA LYS A 440 -16.15 -12.54 9.78
C LYS A 440 -17.32 -11.58 9.66
N TYR A 441 -17.97 -11.37 10.77
CA TYR A 441 -19.05 -10.41 10.94
C TYR A 441 -18.69 -9.49 12.09
N TYR A 442 -18.68 -8.19 11.85
CA TYR A 442 -18.47 -7.19 12.88
C TYR A 442 -19.69 -6.31 12.97
N LEU A 443 -20.08 -6.00 14.18
CA LEU A 443 -21.10 -5.00 14.48
C LEU A 443 -20.57 -4.10 15.58
N ARG A 444 -20.65 -2.80 15.35
CA ARG A 444 -20.23 -1.80 16.33
C ARG A 444 -21.29 -0.72 16.44
N SER A 445 -21.55 -0.29 17.67
CA SER A 445 -22.37 0.87 17.99
C SER A 445 -21.66 1.68 19.08
N ASP A 446 -21.45 2.95 18.84
CA ASP A 446 -20.91 3.94 19.79
C ASP A 446 -21.88 5.11 19.85
N ILE A 447 -22.46 5.34 21.00
CA ILE A 447 -23.42 6.42 21.24
C ILE A 447 -22.96 7.14 22.50
N GLU A 448 -22.73 8.44 22.39
CA GLU A 448 -22.33 9.31 23.49
C GLU A 448 -23.26 10.51 23.54
N SER A 449 -23.86 10.77 24.69
CA SER A 449 -24.81 11.87 24.86
C SER A 449 -24.46 12.72 26.09
N ARG A 450 -24.35 14.04 25.90
CA ARG A 450 -24.25 15.01 26.97
C ARG A 450 -25.65 15.27 27.53
N VAL A 451 -25.99 14.54 28.59
CA VAL A 451 -27.32 14.61 29.22
C VAL A 451 -27.54 15.98 29.88
N THR A 452 -26.52 16.47 30.57
CA THR A 452 -26.46 17.83 31.14
C THR A 452 -25.12 18.46 30.78
N ASP A 453 -24.88 19.70 31.20
CA ASP A 453 -23.59 20.36 30.92
C ASP A 453 -22.43 19.73 31.72
N PHE A 454 -22.75 19.06 32.83
CA PHE A 454 -21.80 18.36 33.70
C PHE A 454 -21.85 16.82 33.57
N LEU A 455 -22.79 16.24 32.84
CA LEU A 455 -22.94 14.77 32.76
C LEU A 455 -22.99 14.32 31.30
N THR A 456 -22.00 13.53 30.91
CA THR A 456 -21.95 12.79 29.64
C THR A 456 -22.12 11.28 29.91
N VAL A 457 -22.99 10.64 29.15
CA VAL A 457 -23.22 9.18 29.21
C VAL A 457 -22.92 8.58 27.85
N GLY A 458 -22.13 7.51 27.86
CA GLY A 458 -21.75 6.78 26.67
C GLY A 458 -22.09 5.30 26.76
N MET A 459 -22.45 4.72 25.63
CA MET A 459 -22.63 3.28 25.46
C MET A 459 -21.87 2.83 24.20
N ARG A 460 -20.98 1.85 24.37
CA ARG A 460 -20.27 1.21 23.27
C ARG A 460 -20.57 -0.29 23.27
N ALA A 461 -20.99 -0.78 22.14
CA ALA A 461 -21.27 -2.19 21.94
C ALA A 461 -20.48 -2.73 20.76
N TRP A 462 -19.86 -3.89 20.91
CA TRP A 462 -19.22 -4.63 19.86
C TRP A 462 -19.72 -6.05 19.79
N GLY A 463 -19.95 -6.50 18.56
CA GLY A 463 -20.19 -7.90 18.25
C GLY A 463 -19.17 -8.36 17.22
N TYR A 464 -18.56 -9.49 17.48
CA TYR A 464 -17.64 -10.17 16.58
C TYR A 464 -18.05 -11.64 16.47
N ASN A 465 -18.18 -12.10 15.24
CA ASN A 465 -18.35 -13.50 14.94
C ASN A 465 -17.36 -13.90 13.84
N ALA A 466 -16.68 -15.01 14.00
CA ALA A 466 -15.83 -15.61 13.00
C ALA A 466 -16.14 -17.09 12.85
N ASP A 467 -16.49 -17.47 11.63
CA ASP A 467 -16.62 -18.85 11.20
C ASP A 467 -15.37 -19.18 10.36
N GLN A 468 -14.53 -20.06 10.87
CA GLN A 468 -13.22 -20.38 10.28
C GLN A 468 -13.13 -21.86 9.93
N ASP A 469 -12.85 -22.12 8.66
CA ASP A 469 -12.31 -23.39 8.19
C ASP A 469 -10.80 -23.34 8.35
N ARG A 470 -10.26 -24.22 9.14
CA ARG A 470 -8.85 -24.23 9.48
C ARG A 470 -8.24 -25.59 9.20
N ASN A 471 -7.20 -25.58 8.43
CA ASN A 471 -6.31 -26.72 8.36
C ASN A 471 -5.33 -26.65 9.55
N ASN A 472 -5.41 -27.65 10.44
CA ASN A 472 -4.58 -27.71 11.66
C ASN A 472 -3.16 -28.22 11.41
N LEU A 473 -2.70 -28.22 10.18
CA LEU A 473 -1.30 -28.45 9.88
C LEU A 473 -0.49 -27.32 10.52
N GLY A 474 -0.06 -27.54 11.75
CA GLY A 474 0.57 -26.56 12.65
C GLY A 474 1.83 -25.93 12.07
N ASP A 475 2.45 -26.59 11.09
CA ASP A 475 3.60 -26.11 10.35
C ASP A 475 3.45 -26.41 8.87
N MET A 476 4.01 -25.60 8.00
CA MET A 476 4.19 -25.89 6.57
C MET A 476 4.85 -27.25 6.35
N TRP A 477 5.58 -27.74 7.32
CA TRP A 477 6.17 -29.10 7.40
C TRP A 477 5.11 -30.19 7.38
N GLY A 478 3.93 -29.96 7.92
CA GLY A 478 2.83 -30.93 7.88
C GLY A 478 2.29 -31.17 6.48
N LEU A 479 2.38 -30.19 5.57
CA LEU A 479 2.01 -30.37 4.18
C LEU A 479 3.03 -31.23 3.41
N ASN A 480 4.28 -31.26 3.88
CA ASN A 480 5.40 -31.96 3.26
C ASN A 480 5.56 -31.72 1.74
N MET A 481 4.93 -30.65 1.23
CA MET A 481 4.89 -30.36 -0.23
C MET A 481 6.25 -30.26 -0.88
N GLN A 482 7.28 -29.89 -0.10
CA GLN A 482 8.65 -29.80 -0.60
C GLN A 482 9.37 -31.15 -0.63
N LYS A 483 8.81 -32.16 0.05
CA LYS A 483 9.41 -33.50 0.17
C LYS A 483 8.71 -34.54 -0.67
N VAL A 484 7.44 -34.32 -1.02
CA VAL A 484 6.67 -35.26 -1.84
C VAL A 484 7.15 -35.14 -3.28
N THR A 485 7.47 -36.29 -3.85
CA THR A 485 7.90 -36.37 -5.24
C THR A 485 6.73 -36.12 -6.20
N PRO A 486 6.97 -35.62 -7.40
CA PRO A 486 5.94 -35.46 -8.43
C PRO A 486 5.36 -36.82 -8.89
N GLY A 487 6.02 -37.95 -8.58
CA GLY A 487 5.59 -39.29 -8.93
C GLY A 487 4.43 -39.85 -8.10
N VAL A 488 3.78 -39.01 -7.26
CA VAL A 488 2.63 -39.41 -6.45
C VAL A 488 1.37 -38.71 -6.95
N TYR A 489 0.30 -39.45 -7.30
CA TYR A 489 -0.96 -38.84 -7.70
C TYR A 489 -1.71 -38.28 -6.47
N PRO A 490 -2.42 -37.15 -6.61
CA PRO A 490 -3.10 -36.53 -5.49
C PRO A 490 -4.28 -37.37 -4.95
N TYR A 491 -5.23 -37.66 -5.82
CA TYR A 491 -6.47 -38.36 -5.49
C TYR A 491 -7.11 -38.94 -6.75
N TYR A 492 -7.53 -40.20 -6.71
CA TYR A 492 -8.22 -40.86 -7.79
C TYR A 492 -9.15 -41.97 -7.27
N ASP A 493 -10.38 -42.05 -7.75
CA ASP A 493 -11.38 -43.09 -7.45
C ASP A 493 -11.50 -43.40 -5.94
N GLY A 494 -11.65 -42.36 -5.11
CA GLY A 494 -11.80 -42.49 -3.67
C GLY A 494 -10.51 -42.78 -2.90
N LYS A 495 -9.34 -42.75 -3.54
CA LYS A 495 -8.05 -43.11 -2.94
C LYS A 495 -7.01 -42.01 -3.10
N TYR A 496 -6.22 -41.80 -2.08
CA TYR A 496 -5.05 -40.92 -2.11
C TYR A 496 -3.83 -41.72 -2.59
N GLY A 497 -2.99 -41.09 -3.40
CA GLY A 497 -1.71 -41.65 -3.81
C GLY A 497 -0.80 -41.86 -2.62
N GLY A 498 -0.17 -43.02 -2.56
CA GLY A 498 0.84 -43.38 -1.55
C GLY A 498 2.24 -43.23 -2.10
N ILE A 499 3.22 -43.13 -1.22
CA ILE A 499 4.64 -43.19 -1.55
C ILE A 499 5.02 -44.66 -1.65
N GLU A 500 5.60 -45.04 -2.76
CA GLU A 500 5.83 -46.48 -3.08
C GLU A 500 7.01 -47.09 -2.29
N THR A 501 7.98 -46.28 -1.86
CA THR A 501 9.16 -46.75 -1.14
C THR A 501 9.56 -45.89 0.03
N ASN A 502 10.08 -46.52 1.11
CA ASN A 502 10.70 -45.84 2.25
C ASN A 502 11.92 -44.98 1.87
N GLU A 503 12.43 -45.12 0.68
CA GLU A 503 13.62 -44.42 0.17
C GLU A 503 13.27 -43.04 -0.42
N GLU A 504 12.01 -42.79 -0.72
CA GLU A 504 11.50 -41.49 -1.18
C GLU A 504 10.99 -40.58 -0.05
N ASP A 505 11.53 -40.74 1.15
CA ASP A 505 11.17 -40.06 2.38
C ASP A 505 9.76 -40.45 2.90
N GLY A 506 9.66 -41.62 3.51
CA GLY A 506 8.43 -42.17 4.12
C GLY A 506 7.77 -41.31 5.20
N GLN A 507 8.30 -40.12 5.48
CA GLN A 507 7.68 -39.13 6.36
C GLN A 507 6.81 -38.11 5.60
N ALA A 508 6.94 -38.05 4.27
CA ALA A 508 6.19 -37.12 3.44
C ALA A 508 4.89 -37.78 2.93
N GLY A 509 3.90 -37.91 3.77
CA GLY A 509 2.59 -38.40 3.34
C GLY A 509 1.95 -37.52 2.24
N ASN A 510 0.94 -38.05 1.55
CA ASN A 510 0.18 -37.29 0.57
C ASN A 510 -0.37 -35.99 1.18
N PRO A 511 -0.05 -34.81 0.66
CA PRO A 511 -0.50 -33.53 1.22
C PRO A 511 -2.01 -33.43 1.37
N LEU A 512 -2.80 -33.88 0.40
CA LEU A 512 -4.26 -33.85 0.46
C LEU A 512 -4.82 -34.73 1.58
N LEU A 513 -4.25 -35.93 1.77
CA LEU A 513 -4.65 -36.83 2.86
C LEU A 513 -4.33 -36.18 4.21
N ASN A 514 -3.16 -35.58 4.35
CA ASN A 514 -2.78 -34.90 5.57
C ASN A 514 -3.69 -33.70 5.86
N MET A 515 -4.09 -32.97 4.85
CA MET A 515 -5.03 -31.84 4.97
C MET A 515 -6.42 -32.33 5.39
N SER A 516 -6.96 -33.35 4.74
CA SER A 516 -8.26 -33.95 5.07
C SER A 516 -8.30 -34.46 6.51
N ASN A 517 -7.22 -35.08 6.98
CA ASN A 517 -7.12 -35.55 8.38
C ASN A 517 -6.92 -34.43 9.40
N SER A 518 -6.51 -33.25 8.96
CA SER A 518 -6.18 -32.10 9.83
C SER A 518 -7.22 -31.01 9.81
N TYR A 519 -8.30 -31.17 9.02
CA TYR A 519 -9.37 -30.19 8.90
C TYR A 519 -10.08 -29.95 10.23
N GLY A 520 -10.35 -28.70 10.53
CA GLY A 520 -11.10 -28.28 11.69
C GLY A 520 -11.98 -27.06 11.39
N TYR A 521 -13.18 -27.07 11.91
CA TYR A 521 -14.08 -25.93 11.88
C TYR A 521 -14.10 -25.25 13.25
N TYR A 522 -13.87 -23.94 13.26
CA TYR A 522 -13.84 -23.14 14.48
C TYR A 522 -14.85 -22.02 14.38
N LYS A 523 -15.64 -21.87 15.42
CA LYS A 523 -16.57 -20.75 15.56
C LYS A 523 -16.19 -19.92 16.77
N GLN A 524 -15.94 -18.64 16.55
CA GLN A 524 -15.62 -17.69 17.60
C GLN A 524 -16.69 -16.60 17.65
N ASN A 525 -17.30 -16.44 18.82
CA ASN A 525 -18.22 -15.35 19.10
C ASN A 525 -17.67 -14.52 20.25
N LYS A 526 -17.69 -13.20 20.11
CA LYS A 526 -17.30 -12.28 21.17
C LYS A 526 -18.23 -11.08 21.16
N TYR A 527 -18.72 -10.72 22.32
CA TYR A 527 -19.58 -9.58 22.52
C TYR A 527 -19.03 -8.76 23.67
N CYS A 528 -18.99 -7.46 23.51
CA CYS A 528 -18.57 -6.55 24.54
C CYS A 528 -19.51 -5.36 24.64
N LEU A 529 -19.78 -4.93 25.86
CA LEU A 529 -20.62 -3.80 26.16
C LEU A 529 -19.93 -2.94 27.23
N LEU A 530 -19.65 -1.71 26.89
CA LEU A 530 -19.06 -0.73 27.79
C LEU A 530 -20.04 0.42 28.01
N TYR A 531 -20.30 0.74 29.26
CA TYR A 531 -20.99 1.95 29.69
C TYR A 531 -19.96 2.92 30.27
N THR A 532 -20.04 4.17 29.89
CA THR A 532 -19.23 5.24 30.46
C THR A 532 -20.13 6.35 30.97
N SER A 533 -19.82 6.87 32.15
CA SER A 533 -20.39 8.12 32.64
C SER A 533 -19.24 9.01 33.09
N ASP A 534 -19.21 10.22 32.59
CA ASP A 534 -18.20 11.22 32.93
C ASP A 534 -18.92 12.43 33.51
N ALA A 535 -18.53 12.80 34.72
CA ALA A 535 -18.97 14.03 35.35
C ALA A 535 -17.86 15.06 35.19
N ALA A 536 -18.17 16.22 34.62
CA ALA A 536 -17.22 17.32 34.58
C ALA A 536 -16.92 17.74 36.03
N ASP A 537 -15.66 17.64 36.42
CA ASP A 537 -15.17 18.26 37.64
C ASP A 537 -15.24 19.77 37.44
N ASP A 538 -15.98 20.47 38.33
CA ASP A 538 -16.07 21.93 38.39
C ASP A 538 -14.72 22.57 38.75
#